data_f3a8ae7691e1035de2d5bbf63a93f18d
#
_entry.id   f3a8ae7691e1035de2d5bbf63a93f18d
#
_cell.length_a   1.000
_cell.length_b   1.000
_cell.length_c   1.000
_cell.angle_alpha   90.00
_cell.angle_beta   90.00
_cell.angle_gamma   90.00
#
_symmetry.space_group_name_H-M   'P 1'
#
loop_
_entity.id
_entity.type
_entity.pdbx_description
1 polymer ?
#
loop_
_entity_poly.entity_id
_entity_poly.type
_entity_poly.pdbx_seq_one_letter_code
_entity_poly.pdbx_strand_id
1 'polypeptide(L)' 'MSNINGEEWQILEVSPFRPSFKRSDGTYTIGCCDDLTKTIYISEKLNEVYFKKVLCHELTHAAMYSYNIDLTYE' A
#
# COMPACT_ATOMS: atom_id res chain seq x y z
N MET A 1 -2.50 -2.44 -11.90
CA MET A 1 -3.86 -1.95 -11.63
C MET A 1 -4.73 -3.11 -11.15
N SER A 2 -5.45 -2.92 -10.08
CA SER A 2 -6.31 -3.95 -9.50
C SER A 2 -7.71 -3.42 -9.28
N ASN A 3 -8.71 -4.23 -9.59
CA ASN A 3 -10.11 -3.91 -9.31
C ASN A 3 -10.52 -4.65 -8.03
N ILE A 4 -10.99 -3.89 -7.05
CA ILE A 4 -11.44 -4.45 -5.77
C ILE A 4 -12.84 -3.91 -5.51
N ASN A 5 -13.82 -4.79 -5.46
CA ASN A 5 -15.22 -4.42 -5.22
C ASN A 5 -15.70 -3.30 -6.17
N GLY A 6 -15.32 -3.36 -7.44
CA GLY A 6 -15.71 -2.35 -8.44
C GLY A 6 -14.87 -1.09 -8.46
N GLU A 7 -13.93 -0.94 -7.53
CA GLU A 7 -13.04 0.22 -7.47
C GLU A 7 -11.68 -0.13 -8.06
N GLU A 8 -11.17 0.72 -8.94
CA GLU A 8 -9.85 0.52 -9.52
C GLU A 8 -8.78 1.13 -8.63
N TRP A 9 -7.80 0.30 -8.27
CA TRP A 9 -6.64 0.70 -7.50
C TRP A 9 -5.40 0.71 -8.38
N GLN A 10 -4.62 1.77 -8.30
CA GLN A 10 -3.33 1.85 -8.97
C GLN A 10 -2.23 1.35 -8.04
N ILE A 11 -1.20 0.75 -8.63
CA ILE A 11 -0.03 0.29 -7.91
C ILE A 11 1.17 1.00 -8.54
N LEU A 12 1.86 1.80 -7.75
CA LEU A 12 2.99 2.61 -8.21
C LEU A 12 4.25 2.29 -7.40
N GLU A 13 5.34 2.08 -8.10
CA GLU A 13 6.67 2.01 -7.47
C GLU A 13 7.24 3.43 -7.44
N VAL A 14 7.66 3.85 -6.25
CA VAL A 14 8.09 5.23 -6.01
C VAL A 14 9.37 5.27 -5.19
N SER A 15 9.95 6.46 -5.07
CA SER A 15 11.16 6.66 -4.26
C SER A 15 10.96 6.14 -2.84
N PRO A 16 11.96 5.44 -2.26
CA PRO A 16 11.89 5.01 -0.87
C PRO A 16 11.84 6.18 0.12
N PHE A 17 12.17 7.38 -0.33
CA PHE A 17 12.14 8.59 0.50
C PHE A 17 10.90 9.45 0.27
N ARG A 18 9.89 8.91 -0.39
CA ARG A 18 8.61 9.61 -0.57
C ARG A 18 8.08 10.09 0.78
N PRO A 19 7.66 11.37 0.92
CA PRO A 19 7.22 11.91 2.21
C PRO A 19 6.12 11.11 2.90
N SER A 20 5.21 10.51 2.13
CA SER A 20 4.14 9.69 2.70
C SER A 20 4.65 8.41 3.38
N PHE A 21 5.90 8.00 3.11
CA PHE A 21 6.52 6.84 3.76
C PHE A 21 7.13 7.18 5.10
N LYS A 22 7.34 8.45 5.38
CA LYS A 22 8.02 8.86 6.62
C LYS A 22 7.09 8.72 7.81
N ARG A 23 7.53 7.96 8.82
CA ARG A 23 6.82 7.82 10.07
C ARG A 23 7.18 8.96 11.03
N SER A 24 6.37 9.12 12.07
CA SER A 24 6.58 10.15 13.08
C SER A 24 7.92 10.03 13.83
N ASP A 25 8.48 8.82 13.88
CA ASP A 25 9.78 8.56 14.52
C ASP A 25 10.97 8.80 13.59
N GLY A 26 10.72 9.25 12.36
CA GLY A 26 11.76 9.52 11.37
C GLY A 26 12.17 8.33 10.51
N THR A 27 11.65 7.14 10.79
CA THR A 27 11.89 5.97 9.93
C THR A 27 10.95 5.99 8.73
N TYR A 28 11.25 5.15 7.72
CA TYR A 28 10.44 5.05 6.51
C TYR A 28 9.84 3.67 6.39
N THR A 29 8.55 3.61 6.04
CA THR A 29 7.92 2.37 5.60
C THR A 29 8.27 2.09 4.15
N ILE A 30 7.95 0.91 3.65
CA ILE A 30 8.21 0.50 2.26
C ILE A 30 6.92 0.36 1.45
N GLY A 31 5.78 0.61 2.05
CA GLY A 31 4.49 0.58 1.37
C GLY A 31 3.49 1.49 2.04
N CYS A 32 2.54 1.97 1.25
CA CYS A 32 1.49 2.87 1.73
C CYS A 32 0.24 2.68 0.87
N CYS A 33 -0.92 2.72 1.51
CA CYS A 33 -2.21 2.61 0.83
C CYS A 33 -2.99 3.90 1.04
N ASP A 34 -3.34 4.58 -0.05
CA ASP A 34 -4.09 5.84 -0.01
C ASP A 34 -5.51 5.61 -0.51
N ASP A 35 -6.46 5.65 0.40
CA ASP A 35 -7.87 5.44 0.07
C ASP A 35 -8.48 6.60 -0.72
N LEU A 36 -7.99 7.82 -0.52
CA LEU A 36 -8.53 8.99 -1.21
C LEU A 36 -8.27 8.92 -2.71
N THR A 37 -7.09 8.47 -3.10
CA THR A 37 -6.70 8.37 -4.51
C THR A 37 -6.77 6.95 -5.05
N LYS A 38 -7.14 5.97 -4.21
CA LYS A 38 -7.17 4.55 -4.58
C LYS A 38 -5.84 4.12 -5.18
N THR A 39 -4.76 4.44 -4.47
CA THR A 39 -3.41 4.17 -4.93
C THR A 39 -2.61 3.46 -3.86
N ILE A 40 -1.91 2.41 -4.28
CA ILE A 40 -0.92 1.72 -3.47
C ILE A 40 0.46 2.18 -3.93
N TYR A 41 1.26 2.68 -3.00
CA TYR A 41 2.63 3.08 -3.26
C TYR A 41 3.57 2.04 -2.66
N ILE A 42 4.53 1.57 -3.45
CA ILE A 42 5.54 0.60 -3.00
C ILE A 42 6.91 1.18 -3.30
N SER A 43 7.83 1.06 -2.34
CA SER A 43 9.20 1.49 -2.52
C SER A 43 9.83 0.78 -3.73
N GLU A 44 10.47 1.54 -4.60
CA GLU A 44 11.21 0.97 -5.74
C GLU A 44 12.44 0.19 -5.26
N LYS A 45 12.98 -0.66 -6.15
CA LYS A 45 14.22 -1.43 -5.93
C LYS A 45 14.14 -2.49 -4.85
N LEU A 46 12.94 -2.89 -4.45
CA LEU A 46 12.78 -4.08 -3.61
C LEU A 46 13.03 -5.34 -4.45
N ASN A 47 13.58 -6.38 -3.82
CA ASN A 47 13.63 -7.67 -4.51
C ASN A 47 12.22 -8.23 -4.70
N GLU A 48 12.08 -9.20 -5.60
CA GLU A 48 10.77 -9.72 -5.99
C GLU A 48 9.98 -10.29 -4.82
N VAL A 49 10.64 -11.01 -3.91
CA VAL A 49 9.98 -11.62 -2.76
C VAL A 49 9.41 -10.55 -1.84
N TYR A 50 10.21 -9.53 -1.54
CA TYR A 50 9.76 -8.41 -0.69
C TYR A 50 8.67 -7.60 -1.36
N PHE A 51 8.80 -7.32 -2.65
CA PHE A 51 7.77 -6.62 -3.40
C PHE A 51 6.42 -7.33 -3.28
N LYS A 52 6.39 -8.64 -3.46
CA LYS A 52 5.15 -9.43 -3.36
C LYS A 52 4.57 -9.38 -1.95
N LYS A 53 5.40 -9.44 -0.93
CA LYS A 53 4.93 -9.35 0.46
C LYS A 53 4.31 -8.00 0.76
N VAL A 54 4.97 -6.92 0.34
CA VAL A 54 4.48 -5.56 0.55
C VAL A 54 3.18 -5.35 -0.22
N LEU A 55 3.15 -5.78 -1.48
CA LEU A 55 1.94 -5.67 -2.30
C LEU A 55 0.76 -6.40 -1.66
N CYS A 56 0.97 -7.61 -1.18
CA CYS A 56 -0.08 -8.39 -0.52
C CYS A 56 -0.60 -7.68 0.74
N HIS A 57 0.30 -7.12 1.54
CA HIS A 57 -0.06 -6.36 2.73
C HIS A 57 -0.91 -5.12 2.37
N GLU A 58 -0.47 -4.34 1.37
CA GLU A 58 -1.20 -3.14 0.96
C GLU A 58 -2.52 -3.47 0.28
N LEU A 59 -2.59 -4.55 -0.50
CA LEU A 59 -3.85 -5.01 -1.09
C LEU A 59 -4.87 -5.40 -0.02
N THR A 60 -4.41 -5.91 1.12
CA THR A 60 -5.29 -6.20 2.26
C THR A 60 -5.91 -4.92 2.80
N HIS A 61 -5.13 -3.86 2.95
CA HIS A 61 -5.66 -2.56 3.36
C HIS A 61 -6.64 -1.99 2.32
N ALA A 62 -6.30 -2.10 1.04
CA ALA A 62 -7.18 -1.65 -0.04
C ALA A 62 -8.52 -2.40 -0.02
N ALA A 63 -8.50 -3.70 0.22
CA ALA A 63 -9.72 -4.50 0.34
C ALA A 63 -10.57 -4.04 1.53
N MET A 64 -9.94 -3.75 2.66
CA MET A 64 -10.65 -3.22 3.83
C MET A 64 -11.38 -1.92 3.50
N TYR A 65 -10.70 -1.00 2.81
CA TYR A 65 -11.32 0.25 2.39
C TYR A 65 -12.46 0.02 1.39
N SER A 66 -12.21 -0.78 0.35
CA SER A 66 -13.17 -0.96 -0.74
C SER A 66 -14.41 -1.74 -0.32
N TYR A 67 -14.28 -2.65 0.64
CA TYR A 67 -15.42 -3.39 1.20
C TYR A 67 -15.98 -2.74 2.46
N ASN A 68 -15.38 -1.65 2.91
CA ASN A 68 -15.78 -0.94 4.12
C ASN A 68 -15.84 -1.87 5.35
N ILE A 69 -14.81 -2.67 5.52
CA ILE A 69 -14.67 -3.59 6.64
C ILE A 69 -13.45 -3.22 7.46
N ASP A 70 -13.52 -3.45 8.76
CA ASP A 70 -12.42 -3.22 9.68
C ASP A 70 -11.91 -4.58 10.17
N LEU A 71 -10.70 -4.93 9.73
CA LEU A 71 -10.03 -6.13 10.17
C LEU A 71 -9.05 -5.75 11.28
N THR A 72 -9.37 -6.17 12.48
CA THR A 72 -8.49 -5.92 13.63
C THR A 72 -7.46 -7.02 13.71
N TYR A 73 -6.19 -6.65 13.70
CA TYR A 73 -5.09 -7.58 13.92
C TYR A 73 -4.67 -7.48 15.39
N GLU A 74 -4.73 -8.59 16.04
CA GLU A 74 -4.31 -8.71 17.43
C GLU A 74 -2.87 -9.21 17.51
#